data_3f24264c1b20527d6613f95089e38f21
#
_entry.id   3f24264c1b20527d6613f95089e38f21
#
_cell.length_a   1.000
_cell.length_b   1.000
_cell.length_c   1.000
_cell.angle_alpha   90.00
_cell.angle_beta   90.00
_cell.angle_gamma   90.00
#
_symmetry.space_group_name_H-M   'P 1'
#
loop_
_entity.id
_entity.type
_entity.pdbx_description
1 polymer ?
#
loop_
_entity_poly.entity_id
_entity_poly.type
_entity_poly.pdbx_seq_one_letter_code
_entity_poly.pdbx_strand_id
1 'polypeptide(L)'
;MNLTEIIYFNEVASTSHFTKAAENLNVSQPALSRTIKKLEQELKVRLFVKKGRNVALSKYGEALYKHATNILEEINSIKTELNDIKEISNYTVSILVNSASSQMRKLLVDFQKQYTNINIRVTQLDKMEYLDKKKDFDLILRSDTNFVPSVNQKCLLEEHLVLSVPKSNKLAKKSSVDLSDIANENLISLSENKDLREINDYYCRLAGFEPKFCFENNSPSVIKEYIKTGLGFAIIPSISWKEIVGNNKISLVRIHNPNCKRFIILEWKKSGYISKSSNILKDYILKNFHNYL
;
A
#
# COMPACT_ATOMS: atom_id res chain seq x y z
N MET A 1 -24.51 -0.99 25.43
CA MET A 1 -23.28 -0.99 24.60
C MET A 1 -22.30 0.03 25.13
N ASN A 2 -21.06 -0.37 25.44
CA ASN A 2 -20.01 0.50 25.95
C ASN A 2 -18.72 0.34 25.13
N LEU A 3 -17.71 1.16 25.41
CA LEU A 3 -16.48 1.19 24.63
C LEU A 3 -15.70 -0.14 24.70
N THR A 4 -15.65 -0.80 25.84
CA THR A 4 -14.99 -2.09 26.01
C THR A 4 -15.63 -3.16 25.11
N GLU A 5 -16.95 -3.19 25.04
CA GLU A 5 -17.71 -4.10 24.16
C GLU A 5 -17.41 -3.84 22.68
N ILE A 6 -17.24 -2.57 22.29
CA ILE A 6 -16.85 -2.18 20.93
C ILE A 6 -15.42 -2.64 20.62
N ILE A 7 -14.47 -2.42 21.53
CA ILE A 7 -13.07 -2.87 21.39
C ILE A 7 -13.02 -4.39 21.22
N TYR A 8 -13.69 -5.13 22.09
CA TYR A 8 -13.70 -6.58 22.06
C TYR A 8 -14.33 -7.12 20.78
N PHE A 9 -15.47 -6.54 20.38
CA PHE A 9 -16.12 -6.89 19.13
C PHE A 9 -15.20 -6.64 17.92
N ASN A 10 -14.56 -5.48 17.86
CA ASN A 10 -13.67 -5.10 16.74
C ASN A 10 -12.47 -6.05 16.65
N GLU A 11 -11.89 -6.45 17.79
CA GLU A 11 -10.74 -7.37 17.81
C GLU A 11 -11.12 -8.78 17.37
N VAL A 12 -12.28 -9.31 17.78
CA VAL A 12 -12.78 -10.61 17.29
C VAL A 12 -13.10 -10.55 15.81
N ALA A 13 -13.65 -9.43 15.33
CA ALA A 13 -13.98 -9.24 13.92
C ALA A 13 -12.73 -9.21 13.03
N SER A 14 -11.67 -8.51 13.45
CA SER A 14 -10.41 -8.41 12.70
C SER A 14 -9.63 -9.72 12.65
N THR A 15 -9.57 -10.46 13.77
CA THR A 15 -8.83 -11.71 13.87
C THR A 15 -9.61 -12.92 13.37
N SER A 16 -10.94 -12.84 13.30
CA SER A 16 -11.86 -13.94 13.03
C SER A 16 -11.68 -15.14 13.97
N HIS A 17 -11.06 -14.93 15.14
CA HIS A 17 -10.69 -16.00 16.06
C HIS A 17 -10.72 -15.53 17.53
N PHE A 18 -11.63 -16.09 18.33
CA PHE A 18 -11.82 -15.66 19.72
C PHE A 18 -10.57 -15.83 20.61
N THR A 19 -9.83 -16.92 20.46
CA THR A 19 -8.63 -17.17 21.29
C THR A 19 -7.55 -16.13 20.95
N LYS A 20 -7.25 -15.92 19.68
CA LYS A 20 -6.26 -14.94 19.24
C LYS A 20 -6.66 -13.51 19.66
N ALA A 21 -7.93 -13.15 19.53
CA ALA A 21 -8.44 -11.87 20.00
C ALA A 21 -8.28 -11.70 21.52
N ALA A 22 -8.53 -12.75 22.30
CA ALA A 22 -8.37 -12.73 23.75
C ALA A 22 -6.90 -12.54 24.15
N GLU A 23 -5.98 -13.21 23.48
CA GLU A 23 -4.53 -13.04 23.66
C GLU A 23 -4.11 -11.61 23.35
N ASN A 24 -4.50 -11.04 22.21
CA ASN A 24 -4.20 -9.66 21.82
C ASN A 24 -4.73 -8.62 22.83
N LEU A 25 -5.89 -8.91 23.44
CA LEU A 25 -6.53 -8.04 24.43
C LEU A 25 -6.05 -8.29 25.88
N ASN A 26 -5.17 -9.28 26.10
CA ASN A 26 -4.73 -9.72 27.43
C ASN A 26 -5.91 -10.09 28.37
N VAL A 27 -6.92 -10.79 27.84
CA VAL A 27 -8.09 -11.27 28.62
C VAL A 27 -8.31 -12.76 28.41
N SER A 28 -9.10 -13.38 29.28
CA SER A 28 -9.47 -14.79 29.07
C SER A 28 -10.53 -14.92 27.95
N GLN A 29 -10.39 -15.94 27.11
CA GLN A 29 -11.35 -16.21 26.04
C GLN A 29 -12.81 -16.37 26.55
N PRO A 30 -13.09 -17.01 27.71
CA PRO A 30 -14.44 -17.04 28.26
C PRO A 30 -15.00 -15.64 28.62
N ALA A 31 -14.16 -14.74 29.12
CA ALA A 31 -14.56 -13.35 29.44
C ALA A 31 -14.92 -12.59 28.14
N LEU A 32 -14.04 -12.67 27.13
CA LEU A 32 -14.30 -12.10 25.81
C LEU A 32 -15.61 -12.62 25.21
N SER A 33 -15.81 -13.94 25.21
CA SER A 33 -17.02 -14.59 24.68
C SER A 33 -18.30 -14.15 25.41
N ARG A 34 -18.24 -14.01 26.74
CA ARG A 34 -19.37 -13.50 27.54
C ARG A 34 -19.72 -12.06 27.17
N THR A 35 -18.70 -11.20 27.01
CA THR A 35 -18.91 -9.80 26.61
C THR A 35 -19.56 -9.69 25.24
N ILE A 36 -19.10 -10.47 24.27
CA ILE A 36 -19.71 -10.50 22.93
C ILE A 36 -21.16 -11.02 22.99
N LYS A 37 -21.44 -12.09 23.74
CA LYS A 37 -22.80 -12.61 23.92
C LYS A 37 -23.72 -11.56 24.55
N LYS A 38 -23.25 -10.83 25.55
CA LYS A 38 -24.00 -9.72 26.19
C LYS A 38 -24.34 -8.66 25.18
N LEU A 39 -23.38 -8.25 24.34
CA LEU A 39 -23.59 -7.28 23.26
C LEU A 39 -24.63 -7.78 22.25
N GLU A 40 -24.56 -9.05 21.82
CA GLU A 40 -25.54 -9.67 20.93
C GLU A 40 -26.97 -9.68 21.54
N GLN A 41 -27.06 -9.98 22.84
CA GLN A 41 -28.34 -9.96 23.58
C GLN A 41 -28.92 -8.54 23.67
N GLU A 42 -28.09 -7.55 23.97
CA GLU A 42 -28.53 -6.13 24.03
C GLU A 42 -29.03 -5.64 22.67
N LEU A 43 -28.29 -5.95 21.60
CA LEU A 43 -28.64 -5.58 20.23
C LEU A 43 -29.74 -6.46 19.62
N LYS A 44 -30.09 -7.58 20.26
CA LYS A 44 -31.08 -8.58 19.81
C LYS A 44 -30.73 -9.16 18.42
N VAL A 45 -29.45 -9.24 18.06
CA VAL A 45 -28.96 -9.81 16.80
C VAL A 45 -27.71 -10.67 17.04
N ARG A 46 -27.46 -11.60 16.13
CA ARG A 46 -26.18 -12.31 16.10
C ARG A 46 -25.19 -11.51 15.27
N LEU A 47 -24.03 -11.19 15.87
CA LEU A 47 -22.95 -10.46 15.20
C LEU A 47 -21.98 -11.41 14.49
N PHE A 48 -21.82 -12.63 15.04
CA PHE A 48 -20.94 -13.65 14.49
C PHE A 48 -21.69 -14.91 14.08
N VAL A 49 -21.21 -15.55 13.02
CA VAL A 49 -21.64 -16.87 12.54
C VAL A 49 -20.45 -17.84 12.57
N LYS A 50 -20.73 -19.12 12.82
CA LYS A 50 -19.71 -20.16 12.86
C LYS A 50 -19.20 -20.45 11.44
N LYS A 51 -17.88 -20.49 11.23
CA LYS A 51 -17.24 -20.86 9.97
C LYS A 51 -16.12 -21.88 10.23
N GLY A 52 -16.49 -23.15 10.26
CA GLY A 52 -15.58 -24.23 10.65
C GLY A 52 -15.11 -24.08 12.11
N ARG A 53 -13.79 -23.99 12.31
CA ARG A 53 -13.17 -23.76 13.63
C ARG A 53 -13.14 -22.27 14.02
N ASN A 54 -13.39 -21.37 13.08
CA ASN A 54 -13.34 -19.93 13.25
C ASN A 54 -14.74 -19.30 13.25
N VAL A 55 -14.78 -17.98 13.32
CA VAL A 55 -16.00 -17.18 13.20
C VAL A 55 -15.90 -16.20 12.03
N ALA A 56 -17.06 -15.86 11.46
CA ALA A 56 -17.17 -14.80 10.48
C ALA A 56 -18.23 -13.80 10.94
N LEU A 57 -18.17 -12.58 10.45
CA LEU A 57 -19.21 -11.59 10.68
C LEU A 57 -20.53 -12.04 10.02
N SER A 58 -21.65 -11.83 10.70
CA SER A 58 -22.97 -11.83 10.08
C SER A 58 -23.19 -10.48 9.35
N LYS A 59 -24.26 -10.36 8.57
CA LYS A 59 -24.66 -9.06 7.98
C LYS A 59 -24.82 -7.93 9.02
N TYR A 60 -25.27 -8.28 10.23
CA TYR A 60 -25.36 -7.31 11.34
C TYR A 60 -23.98 -7.00 11.93
N GLY A 61 -23.12 -8.00 12.01
CA GLY A 61 -21.72 -7.83 12.42
C GLY A 61 -20.95 -6.95 11.45
N GLU A 62 -21.12 -7.12 10.13
CA GLU A 62 -20.49 -6.25 9.11
C GLU A 62 -20.93 -4.79 9.27
N ALA A 63 -22.22 -4.55 9.48
CA ALA A 63 -22.74 -3.22 9.73
C ALA A 63 -22.13 -2.60 11.01
N LEU A 64 -22.11 -3.36 12.11
CA LEU A 64 -21.52 -2.88 13.37
C LEU A 64 -20.01 -2.68 13.23
N TYR A 65 -19.29 -3.55 12.52
CA TYR A 65 -17.83 -3.47 12.34
C TYR A 65 -17.41 -2.16 11.69
N LYS A 66 -18.14 -1.74 10.66
CA LYS A 66 -17.91 -0.44 10.00
C LYS A 66 -18.00 0.73 10.99
N HIS A 67 -19.03 0.74 11.85
CA HIS A 67 -19.22 1.81 12.84
C HIS A 67 -18.26 1.71 14.01
N ALA A 68 -18.02 0.50 14.53
CA ALA A 68 -17.07 0.25 15.62
C ALA A 68 -15.66 0.71 15.25
N THR A 69 -15.23 0.41 14.04
CA THR A 69 -13.96 0.90 13.51
C THR A 69 -13.85 2.42 13.51
N ASN A 70 -14.87 3.12 12.99
CA ASN A 70 -14.88 4.59 12.96
C ASN A 70 -14.85 5.21 14.37
N ILE A 71 -15.59 4.62 15.32
CA ILE A 71 -15.58 5.07 16.72
C ILE A 71 -14.18 4.95 17.34
N LEU A 72 -13.51 3.83 17.12
CA LEU A 72 -12.16 3.60 17.66
C LEU A 72 -11.12 4.52 17.00
N GLU A 73 -11.26 4.79 15.70
CA GLU A 73 -10.45 5.78 14.98
C GLU A 73 -10.63 7.18 15.58
N GLU A 74 -11.86 7.58 15.86
CA GLU A 74 -12.15 8.90 16.44
C GLU A 74 -11.56 9.05 17.85
N ILE A 75 -11.66 8.02 18.71
CA ILE A 75 -11.04 8.03 20.03
C ILE A 75 -9.52 8.19 19.95
N ASN A 76 -8.87 7.52 18.98
CA ASN A 76 -7.43 7.70 18.75
C ASN A 76 -7.11 9.11 18.23
N SER A 77 -8.00 9.69 17.45
CA SER A 77 -7.88 11.06 16.94
C SER A 77 -7.88 12.10 18.05
N ILE A 78 -8.73 11.93 19.06
CA ILE A 78 -8.78 12.82 20.25
C ILE A 78 -7.40 12.90 20.92
N LYS A 79 -6.71 11.77 21.12
CA LYS A 79 -5.37 11.76 21.74
C LYS A 79 -4.36 12.53 20.89
N THR A 80 -4.42 12.38 19.58
CA THR A 80 -3.53 13.09 18.64
C THR A 80 -3.80 14.59 18.68
N GLU A 81 -5.07 15.00 18.64
CA GLU A 81 -5.47 16.40 18.70
C GLU A 81 -5.06 17.08 20.02
N LEU A 82 -5.30 16.41 21.14
CA LEU A 82 -4.87 16.91 22.45
C LEU A 82 -3.36 17.08 22.57
N ASN A 83 -2.58 16.20 21.96
CA ASN A 83 -1.13 16.32 21.93
C ASN A 83 -0.67 17.49 21.04
N ASP A 84 -1.32 17.72 19.90
CA ASP A 84 -1.05 18.87 19.03
C ASP A 84 -1.41 20.21 19.72
N ILE A 85 -2.48 20.25 20.54
CA ILE A 85 -2.87 21.43 21.32
C ILE A 85 -1.83 21.72 22.40
N LYS A 86 -1.29 20.70 23.02
CA LYS A 86 -0.25 20.84 24.06
C LYS A 86 1.12 21.23 23.51
N GLU A 87 1.26 21.43 22.21
CA GLU A 87 2.52 21.72 21.53
C GLU A 87 3.65 20.72 21.89
N ILE A 88 3.29 19.48 22.24
CA ILE A 88 4.24 18.41 22.46
C ILE A 88 4.86 18.06 21.12
N SER A 89 5.99 18.69 20.82
CA SER A 89 6.66 18.81 19.51
C SER A 89 7.31 17.51 18.99
N ASN A 90 6.97 16.34 19.50
CA ASN A 90 7.60 15.07 19.13
C ASN A 90 6.62 14.10 18.44
N TYR A 91 5.67 14.62 17.65
CA TYR A 91 4.81 13.72 16.89
C TYR A 91 5.62 13.07 15.75
N THR A 92 5.58 11.76 15.69
CA THR A 92 6.19 10.99 14.61
C THR A 92 5.15 10.73 13.53
N VAL A 93 5.35 11.28 12.34
CA VAL A 93 4.52 11.00 11.16
C VAL A 93 4.88 9.63 10.63
N SER A 94 3.90 8.72 10.59
CA SER A 94 4.05 7.38 10.03
C SER A 94 3.64 7.36 8.56
N ILE A 95 4.60 7.08 7.68
CA ILE A 95 4.35 6.97 6.23
C ILE A 95 4.71 5.59 5.71
N LEU A 96 3.76 4.97 5.00
CA LEU A 96 4.00 3.76 4.22
C LEU A 96 4.43 4.14 2.81
N VAL A 97 5.55 3.60 2.32
CA VAL A 97 6.09 3.92 0.98
C VAL A 97 6.28 2.65 0.16
N ASN A 98 5.24 2.21 -0.52
CA ASN A 98 5.27 0.99 -1.37
C ASN A 98 5.65 1.28 -2.84
N SER A 99 5.59 2.54 -3.26
CA SER A 99 5.94 2.95 -4.63
C SER A 99 6.81 4.20 -4.65
N ALA A 100 7.50 4.45 -5.77
CA ALA A 100 8.36 5.61 -5.99
C ALA A 100 9.34 5.88 -4.82
N SER A 101 9.86 4.82 -4.20
CA SER A 101 10.65 4.91 -2.98
C SER A 101 11.94 5.72 -3.14
N SER A 102 12.53 5.75 -4.35
CA SER A 102 13.71 6.57 -4.65
C SER A 102 13.38 8.06 -4.62
N GLN A 103 12.28 8.46 -5.24
CA GLN A 103 11.78 9.83 -5.28
C GLN A 103 11.37 10.30 -3.88
N MET A 104 10.58 9.48 -3.20
CA MET A 104 10.12 9.78 -1.84
C MET A 104 11.30 9.94 -0.87
N ARG A 105 12.31 9.06 -0.92
CA ARG A 105 13.50 9.17 -0.07
C ARG A 105 14.22 10.52 -0.26
N LYS A 106 14.42 10.97 -1.51
CA LYS A 106 15.05 12.27 -1.78
C LYS A 106 14.20 13.42 -1.21
N LEU A 107 12.89 13.38 -1.46
CA LEU A 107 11.94 14.37 -0.95
C LEU A 107 11.95 14.43 0.58
N LEU A 108 11.93 13.29 1.27
CA LEU A 108 11.92 13.24 2.73
C LEU A 108 13.23 13.75 3.35
N VAL A 109 14.37 13.55 2.67
CA VAL A 109 15.66 14.13 3.10
C VAL A 109 15.59 15.66 3.06
N ASP A 110 15.05 16.24 1.98
CA ASP A 110 14.95 17.70 1.88
C ASP A 110 13.86 18.27 2.80
N PHE A 111 12.77 17.55 3.00
CA PHE A 111 11.78 17.87 4.03
C PHE A 111 12.41 17.94 5.43
N GLN A 112 13.21 16.94 5.81
CA GLN A 112 13.82 16.87 7.14
C GLN A 112 14.82 17.99 7.40
N LYS A 113 15.49 18.50 6.35
CA LYS A 113 16.36 19.70 6.46
C LYS A 113 15.57 20.96 6.79
N GLN A 114 14.33 21.06 6.30
CA GLN A 114 13.46 22.22 6.50
C GLN A 114 12.62 22.12 7.79
N TYR A 115 12.21 20.90 8.17
CA TYR A 115 11.33 20.63 9.31
C TYR A 115 12.01 19.68 10.31
N THR A 116 13.04 20.18 11.01
CA THR A 116 13.90 19.39 11.90
C THR A 116 13.21 18.85 13.14
N ASN A 117 12.08 19.44 13.52
CA ASN A 117 11.28 19.07 14.68
C ASN A 117 10.19 18.01 14.39
N ILE A 118 10.03 17.58 13.13
CA ILE A 118 9.07 16.55 12.76
C ILE A 118 9.80 15.22 12.56
N ASN A 119 9.52 14.24 13.39
CA ASN A 119 10.04 12.89 13.21
C ASN A 119 9.22 12.14 12.13
N ILE A 120 9.89 11.36 11.28
CA ILE A 120 9.25 10.57 10.25
C ILE A 120 9.62 9.10 10.44
N ARG A 121 8.62 8.24 10.48
CA ARG A 121 8.77 6.79 10.40
C ARG A 121 8.35 6.31 9.03
N VAL A 122 9.32 5.84 8.24
CA VAL A 122 9.08 5.28 6.91
C VAL A 122 9.01 3.76 7.02
N THR A 123 7.95 3.18 6.49
CA THR A 123 7.73 1.72 6.48
C THR A 123 7.45 1.25 5.06
N GLN A 124 7.85 0.03 4.75
CA GLN A 124 7.48 -0.70 3.54
C GLN A 124 6.85 -2.02 3.97
N LEU A 125 5.71 -2.36 3.42
CA LEU A 125 5.00 -3.60 3.71
C LEU A 125 4.62 -4.31 2.42
N ASP A 126 4.39 -5.61 2.53
CA ASP A 126 3.72 -6.34 1.47
C ASP A 126 2.23 -6.00 1.46
N LYS A 127 1.57 -6.20 0.33
CA LYS A 127 0.17 -5.76 0.15
C LYS A 127 -0.79 -6.37 1.16
N MET A 128 -0.61 -7.63 1.51
CA MET A 128 -1.44 -8.30 2.51
C MET A 128 -1.28 -7.64 3.89
N GLU A 129 -0.03 -7.43 4.33
CA GLU A 129 0.25 -6.75 5.60
C GLU A 129 -0.23 -5.29 5.60
N TYR A 130 -0.11 -4.61 4.47
CA TYR A 130 -0.56 -3.24 4.32
C TYR A 130 -2.07 -3.12 4.45
N LEU A 131 -2.86 -4.01 3.87
CA LEU A 131 -4.32 -3.96 3.96
C LEU A 131 -4.79 -4.11 5.41
N ASP A 132 -4.14 -4.97 6.19
CA ASP A 132 -4.44 -5.18 7.60
C ASP A 132 -4.02 -3.98 8.46
N LYS A 133 -2.87 -3.36 8.15
CA LYS A 133 -2.25 -2.30 8.96
C LYS A 133 -2.43 -0.88 8.41
N LYS A 134 -3.25 -0.71 7.37
CA LYS A 134 -3.47 0.58 6.68
C LYS A 134 -3.77 1.74 7.64
N LYS A 135 -4.47 1.47 8.73
CA LYS A 135 -4.89 2.45 9.74
C LYS A 135 -3.77 2.97 10.62
N ASP A 136 -2.63 2.26 10.65
CA ASP A 136 -1.48 2.59 11.49
C ASP A 136 -0.64 3.72 10.87
N PHE A 137 -0.93 4.08 9.62
CA PHE A 137 -0.19 5.09 8.88
C PHE A 137 -0.99 6.37 8.71
N ASP A 138 -0.30 7.51 8.85
CA ASP A 138 -0.86 8.82 8.56
C ASP A 138 -0.94 9.07 7.06
N LEU A 139 0.10 8.67 6.34
CA LEU A 139 0.24 8.81 4.89
C LEU A 139 0.62 7.48 4.25
N ILE A 140 0.12 7.23 3.05
CA ILE A 140 0.42 6.02 2.28
C ILE A 140 0.74 6.41 0.85
N LEU A 141 1.91 6.00 0.36
CA LEU A 141 2.31 6.12 -1.04
C LEU A 141 2.28 4.73 -1.68
N ARG A 142 1.34 4.52 -2.57
CA ARG A 142 1.13 3.24 -3.28
C ARG A 142 0.98 3.45 -4.78
N SER A 143 0.95 2.37 -5.54
CA SER A 143 0.57 2.43 -6.96
C SER A 143 -0.57 1.47 -7.30
N ASP A 144 -1.29 1.82 -8.37
CA ASP A 144 -2.44 1.06 -8.85
C ASP A 144 -2.56 1.20 -10.38
N THR A 145 -3.30 0.30 -11.02
CA THR A 145 -3.66 0.38 -12.45
C THR A 145 -4.74 1.41 -12.73
N ASN A 146 -5.46 1.85 -11.72
CA ASN A 146 -6.54 2.83 -11.82
C ASN A 146 -6.47 3.84 -10.67
N PHE A 147 -6.98 5.04 -10.93
CA PHE A 147 -7.14 6.09 -9.92
C PHE A 147 -8.57 6.63 -9.96
N VAL A 148 -9.27 6.52 -8.85
CA VAL A 148 -10.59 7.13 -8.63
C VAL A 148 -10.41 8.29 -7.66
N PRO A 149 -10.68 9.54 -8.05
CA PRO A 149 -10.55 10.69 -7.15
C PRO A 149 -11.40 10.54 -5.88
N SER A 150 -10.82 10.91 -4.75
CA SER A 150 -11.48 10.89 -3.44
C SER A 150 -10.92 12.00 -2.56
N VAL A 151 -11.67 12.36 -1.50
CA VAL A 151 -11.28 13.44 -0.57
C VAL A 151 -9.99 13.14 0.20
N ASN A 152 -9.62 11.88 0.31
CA ASN A 152 -8.47 11.43 1.10
C ASN A 152 -7.35 10.80 0.25
N GLN A 153 -7.32 11.07 -1.05
CA GLN A 153 -6.22 10.62 -1.92
C GLN A 153 -6.01 11.56 -3.11
N LYS A 154 -4.77 11.61 -3.58
CA LYS A 154 -4.35 12.38 -4.75
C LYS A 154 -3.42 11.55 -5.62
N CYS A 155 -3.64 11.59 -6.92
CA CYS A 155 -2.66 11.10 -7.88
C CYS A 155 -1.48 12.07 -7.94
N LEU A 156 -0.27 11.57 -7.65
CA LEU A 156 0.97 12.35 -7.75
C LEU A 156 1.61 12.21 -9.13
N LEU A 157 1.45 11.06 -9.76
CA LEU A 157 2.05 10.76 -11.07
C LEU A 157 1.22 9.69 -11.78
N GLU A 158 0.88 9.96 -13.04
CA GLU A 158 0.49 8.94 -14.01
C GLU A 158 1.71 8.68 -14.91
N GLU A 159 2.15 7.44 -15.02
CA GLU A 159 3.27 7.06 -15.89
C GLU A 159 2.99 5.79 -16.67
N HIS A 160 3.52 5.73 -17.88
CA HIS A 160 3.47 4.51 -18.68
C HIS A 160 4.48 3.48 -18.19
N LEU A 161 4.16 2.20 -18.40
CA LEU A 161 5.11 1.13 -18.29
C LEU A 161 5.75 0.90 -19.66
N VAL A 162 7.04 0.60 -19.65
CA VAL A 162 7.84 0.29 -20.83
C VAL A 162 8.51 -1.06 -20.66
N LEU A 163 8.83 -1.69 -21.77
CA LEU A 163 9.55 -2.94 -21.76
C LEU A 163 11.06 -2.68 -21.80
N SER A 164 11.78 -3.17 -20.80
CA SER A 164 13.24 -3.29 -20.85
C SER A 164 13.60 -4.57 -21.60
N VAL A 165 14.34 -4.43 -22.68
CA VAL A 165 14.69 -5.52 -23.61
C VAL A 165 16.22 -5.65 -23.69
N PRO A 166 16.80 -6.85 -23.59
CA PRO A 166 18.23 -7.05 -23.88
C PRO A 166 18.56 -6.55 -25.29
N LYS A 167 19.64 -5.76 -25.45
CA LYS A 167 20.02 -5.21 -26.78
C LYS A 167 20.30 -6.26 -27.85
N SER A 168 20.65 -7.47 -27.44
CA SER A 168 20.85 -8.61 -28.34
C SER A 168 19.55 -9.13 -28.95
N ASN A 169 18.39 -8.83 -28.35
CA ASN A 169 17.10 -9.30 -28.81
C ASN A 169 16.58 -8.43 -29.95
N LYS A 170 15.88 -9.05 -30.92
CA LYS A 170 15.28 -8.36 -32.07
C LYS A 170 14.26 -7.26 -31.70
N LEU A 171 13.58 -7.44 -30.57
CA LEU A 171 12.58 -6.45 -30.09
C LEU A 171 13.24 -5.13 -29.67
N ALA A 172 14.53 -5.13 -29.32
CA ALA A 172 15.26 -3.91 -28.96
C ALA A 172 15.36 -2.86 -30.08
N LYS A 173 15.10 -3.27 -31.34
CA LYS A 173 15.11 -2.40 -32.54
C LYS A 173 13.73 -1.86 -32.89
N LYS A 174 12.66 -2.35 -32.25
CA LYS A 174 11.29 -1.88 -32.48
C LYS A 174 11.03 -0.57 -31.73
N SER A 175 10.22 0.31 -32.33
CA SER A 175 9.72 1.53 -31.67
C SER A 175 8.65 1.21 -30.60
N SER A 176 7.89 0.15 -30.84
CA SER A 176 6.89 -0.37 -29.90
C SER A 176 6.69 -1.87 -30.08
N VAL A 177 6.12 -2.52 -29.08
CA VAL A 177 5.78 -3.95 -29.04
C VAL A 177 4.39 -4.11 -28.44
N ASP A 178 3.73 -5.19 -28.78
CA ASP A 178 2.60 -5.67 -28.00
C ASP A 178 3.12 -6.54 -26.86
N LEU A 179 2.48 -6.47 -25.71
CA LEU A 179 2.97 -7.21 -24.53
C LEU A 179 2.94 -8.72 -24.73
N SER A 180 2.03 -9.22 -25.56
CA SER A 180 1.98 -10.63 -26.01
C SER A 180 3.23 -11.10 -26.77
N ASP A 181 4.02 -10.18 -27.36
CA ASP A 181 5.28 -10.50 -28.06
C ASP A 181 6.32 -11.17 -27.12
N ILE A 182 6.16 -11.00 -25.80
CA ILE A 182 7.06 -11.55 -24.79
C ILE A 182 6.46 -12.68 -23.93
N ALA A 183 5.33 -13.25 -24.35
CA ALA A 183 4.63 -14.29 -23.60
C ALA A 183 5.48 -15.53 -23.29
N ASN A 184 6.50 -15.82 -24.11
CA ASN A 184 7.42 -16.95 -23.94
C ASN A 184 8.78 -16.56 -23.34
N GLU A 185 8.97 -15.28 -23.02
CA GLU A 185 10.24 -14.76 -22.50
C GLU A 185 10.26 -14.81 -20.96
N ASN A 186 11.47 -14.89 -20.41
CA ASN A 186 11.67 -14.85 -18.97
C ASN A 186 11.80 -13.42 -18.49
N LEU A 187 11.03 -13.06 -17.45
CA LEU A 187 10.99 -11.74 -16.87
C LEU A 187 11.85 -11.61 -15.62
N ILE A 188 12.35 -10.40 -15.40
CA ILE A 188 12.95 -9.93 -14.15
C ILE A 188 11.91 -9.05 -13.46
N SER A 189 11.54 -9.33 -12.23
CA SER A 189 10.46 -8.62 -11.53
C SER A 189 10.70 -8.50 -10.03
N LEU A 190 9.93 -7.61 -9.41
CA LEU A 190 9.74 -7.64 -7.96
C LEU A 190 9.00 -8.93 -7.57
N SER A 191 9.22 -9.39 -6.34
CA SER A 191 8.52 -10.54 -5.78
C SER A 191 7.01 -10.28 -5.65
N GLU A 192 6.26 -11.34 -5.48
CA GLU A 192 4.82 -11.30 -5.23
C GLU A 192 4.45 -10.31 -4.11
N ASN A 193 3.20 -9.85 -4.12
CA ASN A 193 2.63 -8.87 -3.18
C ASN A 193 3.28 -7.47 -3.20
N LYS A 194 4.09 -7.13 -4.20
CA LYS A 194 4.53 -5.76 -4.46
C LYS A 194 3.62 -5.09 -5.49
N ASP A 195 3.24 -3.83 -5.25
CA ASP A 195 2.33 -3.09 -6.13
C ASP A 195 2.72 -3.17 -7.62
N LEU A 196 4.00 -2.93 -7.94
CA LEU A 196 4.47 -2.98 -9.33
C LEU A 196 4.38 -4.38 -9.92
N ARG A 197 4.64 -5.44 -9.12
CA ARG A 197 4.52 -6.82 -9.59
C ARG A 197 3.07 -7.14 -9.93
N GLU A 198 2.12 -6.81 -9.08
CA GLU A 198 0.70 -7.04 -9.34
C GLU A 198 0.18 -6.29 -10.56
N ILE A 199 0.67 -5.05 -10.75
CA ILE A 199 0.35 -4.25 -11.93
C ILE A 199 0.88 -4.93 -13.19
N ASN A 200 2.11 -5.46 -13.16
CA ASN A 200 2.72 -6.18 -14.28
C ASN A 200 1.96 -7.47 -14.58
N ASP A 201 1.64 -8.26 -13.56
CA ASP A 201 0.86 -9.50 -13.70
C ASP A 201 -0.55 -9.22 -14.27
N TYR A 202 -1.20 -8.14 -13.83
CA TYR A 202 -2.48 -7.69 -14.38
C TYR A 202 -2.38 -7.45 -15.89
N TYR A 203 -1.36 -6.72 -16.35
CA TYR A 203 -1.22 -6.42 -17.78
C TYR A 203 -0.79 -7.64 -18.60
N CYS A 204 0.02 -8.54 -18.04
CA CYS A 204 0.35 -9.81 -18.71
C CYS A 204 -0.91 -10.67 -18.92
N ARG A 205 -1.76 -10.81 -17.88
CA ARG A 205 -3.04 -11.50 -18.01
C ARG A 205 -3.99 -10.82 -19.02
N LEU A 206 -4.03 -9.48 -19.03
CA LEU A 206 -4.81 -8.73 -20.00
C LEU A 206 -4.29 -8.96 -21.44
N ALA A 207 -2.99 -9.19 -21.61
CA ALA A 207 -2.37 -9.55 -22.89
C ALA A 207 -2.48 -11.05 -23.23
N GLY A 208 -3.14 -11.86 -22.37
CA GLY A 208 -3.47 -13.26 -22.63
C GLY A 208 -2.42 -14.28 -22.18
N PHE A 209 -1.50 -13.92 -21.27
CA PHE A 209 -0.49 -14.86 -20.77
C PHE A 209 -0.17 -14.66 -19.28
N GLU A 210 0.34 -15.73 -18.65
CA GLU A 210 0.92 -15.66 -17.30
C GLU A 210 2.44 -15.49 -17.44
N PRO A 211 3.04 -14.49 -16.74
CA PRO A 211 4.47 -14.22 -16.85
C PRO A 211 5.32 -15.31 -16.20
N LYS A 212 6.47 -15.61 -16.81
CA LYS A 212 7.50 -16.50 -16.26
C LYS A 212 8.68 -15.67 -15.77
N PHE A 213 9.22 -15.99 -14.61
CA PHE A 213 10.27 -15.18 -13.99
C PHE A 213 11.58 -15.96 -13.92
N CYS A 214 12.70 -15.31 -14.29
CA CYS A 214 14.06 -15.83 -14.10
C CYS A 214 14.74 -15.20 -12.87
N PHE A 215 14.35 -13.97 -12.48
CA PHE A 215 14.84 -13.30 -11.28
C PHE A 215 13.69 -12.57 -10.59
N GLU A 216 13.59 -12.78 -9.29
CA GLU A 216 12.65 -12.10 -8.41
C GLU A 216 13.36 -11.63 -7.14
N ASN A 217 13.03 -10.43 -6.68
CA ASN A 217 13.57 -9.89 -5.43
C ASN A 217 12.62 -8.82 -4.84
N ASN A 218 12.61 -8.69 -3.53
CA ASN A 218 11.80 -7.68 -2.83
C ASN A 218 12.34 -6.25 -2.97
N SER A 219 13.62 -6.10 -3.31
CA SER A 219 14.29 -4.81 -3.40
C SER A 219 14.26 -4.25 -4.83
N PRO A 220 13.63 -3.09 -5.06
CA PRO A 220 13.67 -2.41 -6.36
C PRO A 220 15.09 -2.10 -6.84
N SER A 221 16.03 -1.81 -5.94
CA SER A 221 17.43 -1.51 -6.30
C SER A 221 18.13 -2.76 -6.84
N VAL A 222 17.91 -3.93 -6.23
CA VAL A 222 18.48 -5.21 -6.70
C VAL A 222 17.88 -5.58 -8.06
N ILE A 223 16.58 -5.45 -8.25
CA ILE A 223 15.92 -5.71 -9.54
C ILE A 223 16.46 -4.80 -10.64
N LYS A 224 16.66 -3.51 -10.35
CA LYS A 224 17.26 -2.58 -11.32
C LYS A 224 18.65 -3.00 -11.75
N GLU A 225 19.47 -3.53 -10.84
CA GLU A 225 20.80 -4.06 -11.19
C GLU A 225 20.67 -5.32 -12.05
N TYR A 226 19.77 -6.24 -11.76
CA TYR A 226 19.53 -7.41 -12.64
C TYR A 226 19.08 -6.99 -14.05
N ILE A 227 18.17 -6.04 -14.16
CA ILE A 227 17.73 -5.50 -15.46
C ILE A 227 18.91 -4.94 -16.25
N LYS A 228 19.81 -4.21 -15.61
CA LYS A 228 21.01 -3.64 -16.25
C LYS A 228 21.97 -4.69 -16.81
N THR A 229 21.91 -5.94 -16.34
CA THR A 229 22.71 -7.01 -16.90
C THR A 229 22.32 -7.39 -18.32
N GLY A 230 21.07 -7.12 -18.72
CA GLY A 230 20.51 -7.50 -20.01
C GLY A 230 20.21 -9.02 -20.14
N LEU A 231 20.07 -9.73 -19.03
CA LEU A 231 19.81 -11.19 -19.02
C LEU A 231 18.34 -11.56 -19.20
N GLY A 232 17.44 -10.62 -19.10
CA GLY A 232 16.00 -10.87 -19.21
C GLY A 232 15.21 -9.62 -19.58
N PHE A 233 13.92 -9.82 -19.77
CA PHE A 233 12.97 -8.74 -20.02
C PHE A 233 12.45 -8.21 -18.68
N ALA A 234 12.01 -6.95 -18.65
CA ALA A 234 11.30 -6.40 -17.51
C ALA A 234 10.28 -5.35 -17.94
N ILE A 235 9.12 -5.34 -17.29
CA ILE A 235 8.12 -4.30 -17.45
C ILE A 235 8.37 -3.28 -16.34
N ILE A 236 8.78 -2.06 -16.70
CA ILE A 236 9.26 -1.05 -15.78
C ILE A 236 8.58 0.31 -15.96
N PRO A 237 8.48 1.11 -14.91
CA PRO A 237 7.98 2.48 -15.01
C PRO A 237 8.93 3.39 -15.78
N SER A 238 8.37 4.18 -16.69
CA SER A 238 9.17 5.02 -17.61
C SER A 238 9.80 6.26 -16.95
N ILE A 239 9.18 6.77 -15.87
CA ILE A 239 9.62 8.01 -15.20
C ILE A 239 10.32 7.68 -13.88
N SER A 240 9.66 6.96 -12.98
CA SER A 240 10.18 6.73 -11.63
C SER A 240 11.38 5.78 -11.57
N TRP A 241 11.69 5.07 -12.68
CA TRP A 241 12.89 4.23 -12.84
C TRP A 241 13.81 4.74 -13.94
N LYS A 242 13.80 6.05 -14.21
CA LYS A 242 14.62 6.67 -15.28
C LYS A 242 16.14 6.43 -15.15
N GLU A 243 16.64 6.09 -13.96
CA GLU A 243 18.05 5.76 -13.77
C GLU A 243 18.50 4.47 -14.51
N ILE A 244 17.57 3.70 -15.05
CA ILE A 244 17.86 2.55 -15.93
C ILE A 244 18.14 3.02 -17.37
N VAL A 245 17.66 4.22 -17.74
CA VAL A 245 17.83 4.78 -19.09
C VAL A 245 19.32 5.02 -19.37
N GLY A 246 19.72 4.72 -20.61
CA GLY A 246 21.11 4.90 -21.04
C GLY A 246 22.05 3.73 -20.75
N ASN A 247 21.57 2.65 -20.14
CA ASN A 247 22.36 1.45 -20.01
C ASN A 247 22.66 0.83 -21.38
N ASN A 248 23.94 0.48 -21.62
CA ASN A 248 24.37 -0.02 -22.94
C ASN A 248 24.00 -1.47 -23.23
N LYS A 249 23.48 -2.23 -22.28
CA LYS A 249 23.09 -3.65 -22.44
C LYS A 249 21.58 -3.83 -22.71
N ILE A 250 20.77 -2.80 -22.47
CA ILE A 250 19.31 -2.85 -22.64
C ILE A 250 18.81 -1.73 -23.54
N SER A 251 17.62 -1.94 -24.09
CA SER A 251 16.80 -0.92 -24.76
C SER A 251 15.46 -0.81 -24.06
N LEU A 252 14.92 0.41 -23.96
CA LEU A 252 13.56 0.61 -23.48
C LEU A 252 12.64 0.76 -24.68
N VAL A 253 11.63 -0.09 -24.77
CA VAL A 253 10.68 -0.16 -25.87
C VAL A 253 9.28 0.14 -25.36
N ARG A 254 8.55 0.97 -26.06
CA ARG A 254 7.18 1.30 -25.70
C ARG A 254 6.30 0.05 -25.81
N ILE A 255 5.41 -0.18 -24.83
CA ILE A 255 4.34 -1.17 -24.92
C ILE A 255 3.14 -0.47 -25.57
N HIS A 256 2.68 -1.00 -26.71
CA HIS A 256 1.55 -0.45 -27.46
C HIS A 256 0.22 -1.04 -26.97
N ASN A 257 0.16 -2.35 -26.83
CA ASN A 257 -1.05 -3.06 -26.45
C ASN A 257 -0.73 -4.15 -25.40
N PRO A 258 -1.44 -4.19 -24.25
CA PRO A 258 -2.36 -3.15 -23.78
C PRO A 258 -1.63 -1.84 -23.46
N ASN A 259 -2.37 -0.72 -23.35
CA ASN A 259 -1.81 0.56 -22.91
C ASN A 259 -1.49 0.48 -21.41
N CYS A 260 -0.28 0.00 -21.10
CA CYS A 260 0.18 -0.24 -19.74
C CYS A 260 0.53 1.08 -19.05
N LYS A 261 -0.17 1.39 -17.99
CA LYS A 261 0.11 2.56 -17.16
C LYS A 261 -0.15 2.29 -15.68
N ARG A 262 0.43 3.11 -14.82
CA ARG A 262 0.16 3.08 -13.39
C ARG A 262 0.03 4.49 -12.82
N PHE A 263 -0.64 4.57 -11.69
CA PHE A 263 -0.84 5.78 -10.93
C PHE A 263 -0.06 5.67 -9.61
N ILE A 264 0.76 6.65 -9.29
CA ILE A 264 1.34 6.81 -7.96
C ILE A 264 0.37 7.67 -7.15
N ILE A 265 -0.12 7.12 -6.06
CA ILE A 265 -1.21 7.69 -5.27
C ILE A 265 -0.71 7.96 -3.87
N LEU A 266 -0.86 9.20 -3.41
CA LEU A 266 -0.76 9.55 -2.01
C LEU A 266 -2.14 9.46 -1.39
N GLU A 267 -2.25 8.69 -0.32
CA GLU A 267 -3.47 8.50 0.46
C GLU A 267 -3.22 8.90 1.92
N TRP A 268 -4.26 9.42 2.59
CA TRP A 268 -4.24 9.80 4.01
C TRP A 268 -5.52 9.36 4.72
N LYS A 269 -5.58 9.50 6.02
CA LYS A 269 -6.76 9.10 6.81
C LYS A 269 -8.02 9.80 6.29
N LYS A 270 -9.09 9.04 6.10
CA LYS A 270 -10.38 9.53 5.61
C LYS A 270 -11.24 10.12 6.72
N SER A 271 -11.10 9.60 7.94
CA SER A 271 -11.84 9.98 9.15
C SER A 271 -10.87 10.27 10.27
N GLY A 272 -11.32 11.06 11.23
CA GLY A 272 -10.54 11.43 12.40
C GLY A 272 -9.59 12.61 12.17
N TYR A 273 -8.85 12.96 13.23
CA TYR A 273 -7.91 14.07 13.23
C TYR A 273 -6.61 13.70 12.51
N ILE A 274 -6.18 14.56 11.60
CA ILE A 274 -4.86 14.49 10.97
C ILE A 274 -3.97 15.51 11.68
N SER A 275 -2.86 15.05 12.29
CA SER A 275 -1.96 15.92 13.02
C SER A 275 -1.42 17.07 12.18
N LYS A 276 -1.05 18.19 12.82
CA LYS A 276 -0.38 19.32 12.16
C LYS A 276 0.86 18.86 11.40
N SER A 277 1.68 18.00 12.02
CA SER A 277 2.89 17.44 11.39
C SER A 277 2.58 16.60 10.16
N SER A 278 1.53 15.75 10.23
CA SER A 278 1.09 14.94 9.08
C SER A 278 0.55 15.81 7.94
N ASN A 279 -0.20 16.88 8.25
CA ASN A 279 -0.66 17.84 7.25
C ASN A 279 0.51 18.58 6.59
N ILE A 280 1.49 19.04 7.36
CA ILE A 280 2.68 19.70 6.83
C ILE A 280 3.42 18.78 5.85
N LEU A 281 3.65 17.51 6.23
CA LEU A 281 4.32 16.55 5.35
C LEU A 281 3.47 16.23 4.11
N LYS A 282 2.15 16.03 4.27
CA LYS A 282 1.23 15.81 3.15
C LYS A 282 1.31 16.96 2.13
N ASP A 283 1.18 18.20 2.59
CA ASP A 283 1.16 19.37 1.72
C ASP A 283 2.53 19.59 1.06
N TYR A 284 3.62 19.28 1.77
CA TYR A 284 4.96 19.30 1.19
C TYR A 284 5.12 18.27 0.08
N ILE A 285 4.62 17.03 0.27
CA ILE A 285 4.63 16.00 -0.77
C ILE A 285 3.80 16.44 -1.97
N LEU A 286 2.58 16.91 -1.76
CA LEU A 286 1.68 17.36 -2.84
C LEU A 286 2.31 18.48 -3.67
N LYS A 287 3.04 19.39 -3.05
CA LYS A 287 3.66 20.54 -3.71
C LYS A 287 4.96 20.17 -4.45
N ASN A 288 5.77 19.27 -3.88
CA ASN A 288 7.16 19.12 -4.31
C ASN A 288 7.47 17.81 -5.02
N PHE A 289 6.57 16.81 -5.01
CA PHE A 289 6.87 15.47 -5.52
C PHE A 289 7.39 15.48 -6.97
N HIS A 290 6.83 16.32 -7.83
CA HIS A 290 7.24 16.44 -9.24
C HIS A 290 8.70 16.89 -9.43
N ASN A 291 9.28 17.60 -8.47
CA ASN A 291 10.67 18.05 -8.53
C ASN A 291 11.69 16.90 -8.43
N TYR A 292 11.24 15.70 -8.05
CA TYR A 292 12.07 14.52 -7.84
C TYR A 292 11.90 13.44 -8.91
N LEU A 293 11.10 13.70 -9.95
CA LEU A 293 10.86 12.79 -11.07
C LEU A 293 11.99 12.76 -12.10
#